data_a82543a230eb057812ae64fd1089815e
#
_entry.id   a82543a230eb057812ae64fd1089815e
#
_cell.length_a   1.000
_cell.length_b   1.000
_cell.length_c   1.000
_cell.angle_alpha   90.00
_cell.angle_beta   90.00
_cell.angle_gamma   90.00
#
_symmetry.space_group_name_H-M   'P 1'
#
loop_
_entity.id
_entity.type
_entity.pdbx_description
1 polymer ?
#
loop_
_entity_poly.entity_id
_entity_poly.type
_entity_poly.pdbx_seq_one_letter_code
_entity_poly.pdbx_strand_id
1 'polypeptide(L)'
;MKLTLTPEMLTALDRATDKPDWLIERLADLKSGTGPCVLTLRNEESTALEELCAMNIRFDEAGNVIPEHQALDKLSIMIMDAY
;
A
#
# COMPACT_ATOMS: atom_id res chain seq x y z
N MET A 1 2.79 -3.64 -13.49
CA MET A 1 3.17 -2.45 -12.70
C MET A 1 4.13 -2.85 -11.59
N LYS A 2 5.18 -2.09 -11.39
CA LYS A 2 6.14 -2.30 -10.28
C LYS A 2 6.17 -1.06 -9.42
N LEU A 3 6.03 -1.25 -8.10
CA LEU A 3 6.06 -0.17 -7.12
C LEU A 3 7.21 -0.42 -6.15
N THR A 4 8.05 0.58 -5.95
CA THR A 4 9.09 0.53 -4.91
C THR A 4 8.50 1.09 -3.62
N LEU A 5 8.37 0.23 -2.61
CA LEU A 5 7.77 0.59 -1.34
C LEU A 5 8.81 1.12 -0.36
N THR A 6 8.48 2.19 0.34
CA THR A 6 9.27 2.64 1.50
C THR A 6 8.97 1.74 2.70
N PRO A 7 9.85 1.70 3.72
CA PRO A 7 9.56 0.96 4.96
C PRO A 7 8.23 1.38 5.60
N GLU A 8 7.91 2.66 5.55
CA GLU A 8 6.64 3.20 6.09
C GLU A 8 5.44 2.66 5.33
N MET A 9 5.51 2.57 4.00
CA MET A 9 4.44 2.00 3.17
C MET A 9 4.24 0.53 3.49
N LEU A 10 5.34 -0.22 3.63
CA LEU A 10 5.28 -1.65 3.96
C LEU A 10 4.63 -1.86 5.32
N THR A 11 5.01 -1.08 6.32
CA THR A 11 4.42 -1.13 7.66
C THR A 11 2.94 -0.79 7.63
N ALA A 12 2.56 0.26 6.89
CA ALA A 12 1.17 0.68 6.77
C ALA A 12 0.30 -0.39 6.10
N LEU A 13 0.81 -1.02 5.04
CA LEU A 13 0.11 -2.12 4.37
C LEU A 13 -0.04 -3.32 5.28
N ASP A 14 0.98 -3.62 6.08
CA ASP A 14 0.94 -4.74 7.02
C ASP A 14 -0.17 -4.55 8.07
N ARG A 15 -0.40 -3.31 8.47
CA ARG A 15 -1.45 -2.95 9.43
C ARG A 15 -2.83 -2.78 8.81
N ALA A 16 -2.94 -2.70 7.50
CA ALA A 16 -4.22 -2.51 6.82
C ALA A 16 -5.16 -3.67 7.10
N THR A 17 -6.46 -3.38 7.16
CA THR A 17 -7.50 -4.39 7.35
C THR A 17 -8.03 -4.88 6.00
N ASP A 18 -8.62 -6.08 6.00
CA ASP A 18 -9.26 -6.68 4.82
C ASP A 18 -8.31 -6.92 3.65
N LYS A 19 -7.06 -7.24 3.94
CA LYS A 19 -6.08 -7.56 2.90
C LYS A 19 -6.45 -8.87 2.21
N PRO A 20 -6.40 -8.92 0.86
CA PRO A 20 -6.57 -10.18 0.14
C PRO A 20 -5.38 -11.11 0.40
N ASP A 21 -5.60 -12.42 0.26
CA ASP A 21 -4.57 -13.43 0.54
C ASP A 21 -3.31 -13.23 -0.28
N TRP A 22 -3.45 -12.88 -1.57
CA TRP A 22 -2.28 -12.67 -2.43
C TRP A 22 -1.39 -11.52 -1.93
N LEU A 23 -1.98 -10.49 -1.34
CA LEU A 23 -1.23 -9.36 -0.79
C LEU A 23 -0.51 -9.77 0.50
N ILE A 24 -1.16 -10.54 1.36
CA ILE A 24 -0.56 -11.05 2.60
C ILE A 24 0.70 -11.85 2.26
N GLU A 25 0.61 -12.75 1.28
CA GLU A 25 1.74 -13.57 0.85
C GLU A 25 2.89 -12.73 0.29
N ARG A 26 2.58 -11.75 -0.55
CA ARG A 26 3.61 -10.87 -1.13
C ARG A 26 4.28 -9.99 -0.10
N LEU A 27 3.53 -9.47 0.87
CA LEU A 27 4.10 -8.68 1.95
C LEU A 27 5.04 -9.53 2.82
N ALA A 28 4.68 -10.78 3.08
CA ALA A 28 5.54 -11.71 3.82
C ALA A 28 6.86 -11.94 3.08
N ASP A 29 6.81 -12.13 1.76
CA ASP A 29 8.01 -12.29 0.93
C ASP A 29 8.90 -11.03 0.97
N LEU A 30 8.30 -9.86 0.90
CA LEU A 30 9.05 -8.59 0.96
C LEU A 30 9.72 -8.39 2.31
N LYS A 31 9.07 -8.78 3.39
CA LYS A 31 9.62 -8.66 4.74
C LYS A 31 10.80 -9.59 4.98
N SER A 32 10.78 -10.77 4.37
CA SER A 32 11.86 -11.75 4.53
C SER A 32 13.03 -11.49 3.58
N GLY A 33 12.84 -10.63 2.58
CA GLY A 33 13.87 -10.29 1.59
C GLY A 33 14.88 -9.27 2.11
N THR A 34 16.09 -9.31 1.53
CA THR A 34 17.13 -8.31 1.75
C THR A 34 17.21 -7.46 0.48
N GLY A 35 16.99 -6.16 0.57
CA GLY A 35 17.08 -5.27 -0.57
C GLY A 35 15.82 -4.45 -0.78
N PRO A 36 15.68 -3.76 -1.93
CA PRO A 36 14.53 -2.90 -2.19
C PRO A 36 13.22 -3.67 -2.16
N CYS A 37 12.21 -3.10 -1.52
CA CYS A 37 10.87 -3.69 -1.48
C CYS A 37 10.13 -3.29 -2.76
N VAL A 38 10.20 -4.12 -3.78
CA VAL A 38 9.52 -3.91 -5.07
C VAL A 38 8.30 -4.83 -5.15
N LEU A 39 7.13 -4.23 -5.21
CA LEU A 39 5.86 -4.94 -5.34
C LEU A 39 5.44 -4.95 -6.80
N THR A 40 5.34 -6.13 -7.40
CA THR A 40 4.88 -6.30 -8.78
C THR A 40 3.40 -6.65 -8.78
N LEU A 41 2.60 -5.89 -9.52
CA LEU A 41 1.15 -6.01 -9.54
C LEU A 41 0.63 -6.20 -10.96
N ARG A 42 -0.44 -7.00 -11.09
CA ARG A 42 -1.27 -7.06 -12.29
C ARG A 42 -2.28 -5.91 -12.24
N ASN A 43 -2.97 -5.64 -13.36
CA ASN A 43 -3.95 -4.56 -13.42
C ASN A 43 -5.06 -4.72 -12.37
N GLU A 44 -5.62 -5.92 -12.23
CA GLU A 44 -6.66 -6.18 -11.23
C GLU A 44 -6.14 -6.00 -9.81
N GLU A 45 -4.89 -6.38 -9.59
CA GLU A 45 -4.24 -6.24 -8.28
C GLU A 45 -3.96 -4.78 -7.95
N SER A 46 -3.58 -3.98 -8.94
CA SER A 46 -3.36 -2.54 -8.76
C SER A 46 -4.65 -1.84 -8.35
N THR A 47 -5.77 -2.17 -9.01
CA THR A 47 -7.08 -1.64 -8.66
C THR A 47 -7.49 -2.06 -7.25
N ALA A 48 -7.30 -3.33 -6.90
CA ALA A 48 -7.61 -3.85 -5.58
C ALA A 48 -6.77 -3.17 -4.49
N LEU A 49 -5.49 -2.92 -4.75
CA LEU A 49 -4.62 -2.24 -3.81
C LEU A 49 -5.01 -0.78 -3.62
N GLU A 50 -5.38 -0.09 -4.70
CA GLU A 50 -5.88 1.29 -4.62
C GLU A 50 -7.13 1.37 -3.76
N GLU A 51 -8.08 0.47 -3.97
CA GLU A 51 -9.30 0.39 -3.16
C GLU A 51 -8.98 0.09 -1.69
N LEU A 52 -8.05 -0.81 -1.43
CA LEU A 52 -7.61 -1.15 -0.08
C LEU A 52 -7.03 0.08 0.63
N CYS A 53 -6.19 0.85 -0.05
CA CYS A 53 -5.64 2.09 0.49
C CYS A 53 -6.76 3.07 0.82
N ALA A 54 -7.70 3.28 -0.10
CA ALA A 54 -8.82 4.19 0.10
C ALA A 54 -9.69 3.79 1.31
N MET A 55 -9.94 2.49 1.49
CA MET A 55 -10.72 1.98 2.60
C MET A 55 -10.02 2.15 3.96
N ASN A 56 -8.70 2.16 3.97
CA ASN A 56 -7.91 2.23 5.20
C ASN A 56 -7.43 3.64 5.54
N ILE A 57 -7.51 4.59 4.60
CA ILE A 57 -7.12 5.97 4.86
C ILE A 57 -8.21 6.68 5.67
N ARG A 58 -7.80 7.34 6.76
CA ARG A 58 -8.69 8.14 7.59
C ARG A 58 -8.23 9.58 7.61
N PHE A 59 -9.19 10.47 7.83
CA PHE A 59 -8.97 11.92 7.84
C PHE A 59 -9.24 12.47 9.22
N ASP A 60 -8.52 13.54 9.59
CA ASP A 60 -8.77 14.27 10.81
C ASP A 60 -9.95 15.27 10.63
N GLU A 61 -10.25 16.03 11.68
CA GLU A 61 -11.36 17.02 11.63
C GLU A 61 -11.13 18.12 10.60
N ALA A 62 -9.88 18.41 10.27
CA ALA A 62 -9.52 19.43 9.27
C ALA A 62 -9.56 18.88 7.85
N GLY A 63 -9.84 17.58 7.65
CA GLY A 63 -9.88 16.96 6.34
C GLY A 63 -8.53 16.51 5.82
N ASN A 64 -7.49 16.48 6.66
CA ASN A 64 -6.17 16.00 6.29
C ASN A 64 -6.02 14.53 6.66
N VAL A 65 -5.23 13.78 5.88
CA VAL A 65 -4.93 12.39 6.19
C VAL A 65 -4.18 12.31 7.51
N ILE A 66 -4.62 11.45 8.42
CA ILE A 66 -3.95 11.29 9.72
C ILE A 66 -2.53 10.75 9.52
N PRO A 67 -1.57 11.09 10.40
CA PRO A 67 -0.16 10.73 10.22
C PRO A 67 0.08 9.24 9.98
N GLU A 68 -0.68 8.37 10.64
CA GLU A 68 -0.54 6.92 10.52
C GLU A 68 -0.90 6.40 9.13
N HIS A 69 -1.68 7.15 8.35
CA HIS A 69 -2.14 6.74 7.02
C HIS A 69 -1.52 7.55 5.89
N GLN A 70 -0.57 8.44 6.17
CA GLN A 70 0.10 9.23 5.12
C GLN A 70 0.86 8.34 4.14
N ALA A 71 1.46 7.26 4.61
CA ALA A 71 2.16 6.32 3.75
C ALA A 71 1.20 5.63 2.76
N LEU A 72 -0.02 5.30 3.19
CA LEU A 72 -1.05 4.74 2.31
C LEU A 72 -1.51 5.75 1.26
N ASP A 73 -1.64 7.02 1.65
CA ASP A 73 -1.98 8.09 0.72
C ASP A 73 -0.93 8.25 -0.37
N LYS A 74 0.35 8.26 0.00
CA LYS A 74 1.46 8.31 -0.96
C LYS A 74 1.47 7.10 -1.87
N LEU A 75 1.21 5.92 -1.34
CA LEU A 75 1.12 4.69 -2.13
C LEU A 75 -0.02 4.76 -3.14
N SER A 76 -1.18 5.25 -2.74
CA SER A 76 -2.33 5.44 -3.63
C SER A 76 -1.98 6.38 -4.79
N ILE A 77 -1.28 7.47 -4.51
CA ILE A 77 -0.84 8.43 -5.53
C ILE A 77 0.13 7.75 -6.50
N MET A 78 1.07 6.95 -6.00
CA MET A 78 2.01 6.20 -6.85
C MET A 78 1.28 5.26 -7.79
N ILE A 79 0.24 4.58 -7.32
CA ILE A 79 -0.56 3.67 -8.14
C ILE A 79 -1.27 4.46 -9.25
N MET A 80 -1.89 5.58 -8.91
CA MET A 80 -2.58 6.43 -9.89
C MET A 80 -1.63 6.99 -10.94
N ASP A 81 -0.42 7.40 -10.54
CA ASP A 81 0.57 7.96 -11.46
C ASP A 81 1.15 6.90 -12.41
N ALA A 82 1.10 5.64 -12.03
CA ALA A 82 1.63 4.53 -12.82
C ALA A 82 0.66 3.97 -13.87
N TYR A 83 -0.60 4.40 -13.84
CA TYR A 83 -1.60 3.99 -14.85
C TYR A 83 -1.40 4.70 -16.18
#